data_b915e85ba2a767bf0b27a04e5d06d67a
#
_entry.id   b915e85ba2a767bf0b27a04e5d06d67a
#
_cell.length_a   1.000
_cell.length_b   1.000
_cell.length_c   1.000
_cell.angle_alpha   90.00
_cell.angle_beta   90.00
_cell.angle_gamma   90.00
#
_symmetry.space_group_name_H-M   'P 1'
#
loop_
_entity.id
_entity.type
_entity.pdbx_description
1 polymer ?
#
loop_
_entity_poly.entity_id
_entity_poly.type
_entity_poly.pdbx_seq_one_letter_code
_entity_poly.pdbx_strand_id
1 'polypeptide(L)'
;MQMEWLSAGIDYGIIGLLGILNIVVVAVAIERYMFFKKTCLNDYTCLKTLELALSRRLMIIASVGSNAPYIGLLGTVLGIMLTFYKMGKDTALDTGVIMSGLALALKATAVGLVVALIAVVCYNALVRKAKVMMIQWEIDHAG
;
A
#
# COMPACT_ATOMS: atom_id res chain seq x y z
N MET A 1 -23.08 21.16 10.22
CA MET A 1 -23.43 20.59 8.91
C MET A 1 -22.26 20.53 7.93
N GLN A 2 -21.60 21.67 7.63
CA GLN A 2 -20.47 21.65 6.68
C GLN A 2 -19.26 20.83 7.15
N MET A 3 -19.04 20.71 8.44
CA MET A 3 -17.88 19.97 8.99
C MET A 3 -18.07 18.46 9.07
N GLU A 4 -19.30 17.98 9.16
CA GLU A 4 -19.59 16.56 9.09
C GLU A 4 -19.30 16.00 7.69
N TRP A 5 -19.60 16.77 6.67
CA TRP A 5 -19.27 16.43 5.28
C TRP A 5 -17.76 16.38 5.05
N LEU A 6 -17.02 17.32 5.66
CA LEU A 6 -15.56 17.35 5.55
C LEU A 6 -14.92 16.14 6.26
N SER A 7 -15.39 15.77 7.44
CA SER A 7 -14.86 14.61 8.17
C SER A 7 -15.16 13.31 7.43
N ALA A 8 -16.40 13.14 6.96
CA ALA A 8 -16.77 11.99 6.17
C ALA A 8 -15.99 11.93 4.85
N GLY A 9 -15.84 13.05 4.16
CA GLY A 9 -15.07 13.15 2.91
C GLY A 9 -13.60 12.79 3.09
N ILE A 10 -12.96 13.24 4.17
CA ILE A 10 -11.56 12.90 4.47
C ILE A 10 -11.43 11.41 4.80
N ASP A 11 -12.28 10.89 5.68
CA ASP A 11 -12.20 9.48 6.10
C ASP A 11 -12.48 8.53 4.94
N TYR A 12 -13.56 8.74 4.20
CA TYR A 12 -13.90 7.91 3.05
C TYR A 12 -12.91 8.08 1.89
N GLY A 13 -12.41 9.29 1.67
CA GLY A 13 -11.41 9.58 0.63
C GLY A 13 -10.11 8.84 0.88
N ILE A 14 -9.58 8.88 2.10
CA ILE A 14 -8.33 8.22 2.48
C ILE A 14 -8.50 6.71 2.48
N ILE A 15 -9.56 6.18 3.08
CA ILE A 15 -9.82 4.74 3.10
C ILE A 15 -10.07 4.23 1.68
N GLY A 16 -10.81 4.97 0.87
CA GLY A 16 -11.04 4.65 -0.54
C GLY A 16 -9.74 4.62 -1.36
N LEU A 17 -8.87 5.60 -1.17
CA LEU A 17 -7.54 5.63 -1.80
C LEU A 17 -6.70 4.43 -1.39
N LEU A 18 -6.64 4.11 -0.10
CA LEU A 18 -5.92 2.95 0.41
C LEU A 18 -6.49 1.64 -0.14
N GLY A 19 -7.82 1.54 -0.26
CA GLY A 19 -8.48 0.40 -0.88
C GLY A 19 -8.11 0.22 -2.35
N ILE A 20 -8.09 1.30 -3.12
CA ILE A 20 -7.65 1.29 -4.53
C ILE A 20 -6.19 0.86 -4.63
N LEU A 21 -5.32 1.42 -3.79
CA LEU A 21 -3.90 1.04 -3.76
C LEU A 21 -3.72 -0.44 -3.42
N ASN A 22 -4.51 -0.97 -2.48
CA ASN A 22 -4.49 -2.39 -2.16
C ASN A 22 -4.89 -3.27 -3.34
N ILE A 23 -5.95 -2.89 -4.06
CA ILE A 23 -6.39 -3.60 -5.28
C ILE A 23 -5.28 -3.58 -6.33
N VAL A 24 -4.62 -2.45 -6.54
CA VAL A 24 -3.50 -2.32 -7.48
C VAL A 24 -2.35 -3.25 -7.08
N VAL A 25 -1.98 -3.28 -5.80
CA VAL A 25 -0.92 -4.17 -5.29
C VAL A 25 -1.25 -5.63 -5.55
N VAL A 26 -2.45 -6.06 -5.20
CA VAL A 26 -2.88 -7.46 -5.39
C VAL A 26 -2.93 -7.81 -6.87
N ALA A 27 -3.46 -6.93 -7.71
CA ALA A 27 -3.53 -7.14 -9.16
C ALA A 27 -2.14 -7.27 -9.79
N VAL A 28 -1.21 -6.37 -9.43
CA VAL A 28 0.18 -6.41 -9.92
C VAL A 28 0.91 -7.65 -9.39
N ALA A 29 0.68 -8.01 -8.13
CA ALA A 29 1.30 -9.20 -7.52
C ALA A 29 0.85 -10.48 -8.24
N ILE A 30 -0.43 -10.62 -8.53
CA ILE A 30 -0.98 -11.77 -9.26
C ILE A 30 -0.42 -11.80 -10.69
N GLU A 31 -0.42 -10.66 -11.40
CA GLU A 31 0.11 -10.54 -12.74
C GLU A 31 1.59 -10.95 -12.79
N ARG A 32 2.40 -10.46 -11.85
CA ARG A 32 3.82 -10.80 -11.78
C ARG A 32 4.06 -12.26 -11.44
N TYR A 33 3.29 -12.80 -10.52
CA TYR A 33 3.38 -14.21 -10.17
C TYR A 33 3.08 -15.10 -11.38
N MET A 34 2.03 -14.79 -12.13
CA MET A 34 1.69 -15.50 -13.37
C MET A 34 2.76 -15.33 -14.44
N PHE A 35 3.32 -14.12 -14.58
CA PHE A 35 4.42 -13.85 -15.50
C PHE A 35 5.64 -14.70 -15.17
N PHE A 36 6.02 -14.79 -13.90
CA PHE A 36 7.16 -15.59 -13.47
C PHE A 36 6.96 -17.08 -13.73
N LYS A 37 5.74 -17.58 -13.57
CA LYS A 37 5.40 -18.97 -13.90
C LYS A 37 5.53 -19.30 -15.39
N LYS A 38 5.23 -18.34 -16.26
CA LYS A 38 5.24 -18.51 -17.71
C LYS A 38 6.59 -18.19 -18.34
N THR A 39 7.50 -17.56 -17.61
CA THR A 39 8.78 -17.12 -18.14
C THR A 39 9.72 -18.32 -18.31
N CYS A 40 10.21 -18.49 -19.53
CA CYS A 40 11.27 -19.45 -19.84
C CYS A 40 12.63 -18.73 -19.73
N LEU A 41 13.51 -19.24 -18.87
CA LEU A 41 14.84 -18.64 -18.66
C LEU A 41 15.70 -18.69 -19.92
N ASN A 42 15.50 -19.71 -20.78
CA ASN A 42 16.25 -19.89 -22.01
C ASN A 42 15.93 -18.84 -23.10
N ASP A 43 14.83 -18.10 -22.95
CA ASP A 43 14.47 -17.04 -23.91
C ASP A 43 15.33 -15.77 -23.74
N TYR A 44 16.09 -15.69 -22.66
CA TYR A 44 16.93 -14.53 -22.34
C TYR A 44 18.40 -14.84 -22.61
N THR A 45 19.04 -14.00 -23.40
CA THR A 45 20.46 -14.12 -23.78
C THR A 45 21.39 -13.42 -22.81
N CYS A 46 20.85 -12.53 -21.98
CA CYS A 46 21.64 -11.73 -21.04
C CYS A 46 20.94 -11.62 -19.70
N LEU A 47 21.71 -11.75 -18.62
CA LEU A 47 21.18 -11.61 -17.24
C LEU A 47 20.49 -10.26 -17.02
N LYS A 48 21.02 -9.19 -17.57
CA LYS A 48 20.44 -7.84 -17.40
C LYS A 48 19.07 -7.70 -18.03
N THR A 49 18.85 -8.33 -19.18
CA THR A 49 17.50 -8.32 -19.84
C THR A 49 16.50 -9.15 -19.03
N LEU A 50 16.93 -10.26 -18.47
CA LEU A 50 16.11 -11.05 -17.54
C LEU A 50 15.76 -10.26 -16.29
N GLU A 51 16.75 -9.61 -15.67
CA GLU A 51 16.54 -8.77 -14.49
C GLU A 51 15.53 -7.66 -14.76
N LEU A 52 15.65 -6.95 -15.88
CA LEU A 52 14.68 -5.92 -16.29
C LEU A 52 13.27 -6.47 -16.45
N ALA A 53 13.13 -7.64 -17.06
CA ALA A 53 11.83 -8.27 -17.24
C ALA A 53 11.21 -8.71 -15.91
N LEU A 54 12.00 -9.29 -15.01
CA LEU A 54 11.52 -9.79 -13.71
C LEU A 54 11.21 -8.67 -12.74
N SER A 55 11.99 -7.57 -12.75
CA SER A 55 11.79 -6.43 -11.83
C SER A 55 10.71 -5.47 -12.30
N ARG A 56 10.19 -5.63 -13.50
CA ARG A 56 9.15 -4.74 -14.05
C ARG A 56 7.92 -4.71 -13.14
N ARG A 57 7.43 -3.51 -12.87
CA ARG A 57 6.25 -3.25 -12.01
C ARG A 57 6.40 -3.59 -10.53
N LEU A 58 7.50 -4.22 -10.10
CA LEU A 58 7.73 -4.43 -8.67
C LEU A 58 7.86 -3.11 -7.90
N MET A 59 8.32 -2.06 -8.56
CA MET A 59 8.41 -0.73 -7.98
C MET A 59 7.05 -0.17 -7.56
N ILE A 60 5.98 -0.50 -8.27
CA ILE A 60 4.63 -0.09 -7.89
C ILE A 60 4.27 -0.66 -6.52
N ILE A 61 4.51 -1.95 -6.31
CA ILE A 61 4.24 -2.63 -5.03
C ILE A 61 5.11 -2.03 -3.91
N ALA A 62 6.39 -1.83 -4.19
CA ALA A 62 7.32 -1.22 -3.24
C ALA A 62 6.89 0.20 -2.85
N SER A 63 6.45 1.00 -3.81
CA SER A 63 5.98 2.37 -3.57
C SER A 63 4.72 2.39 -2.70
N VAL A 64 3.77 1.51 -2.94
CA VAL A 64 2.57 1.41 -2.10
C VAL A 64 2.95 0.95 -0.69
N GLY A 65 3.81 -0.06 -0.57
CA GLY A 65 4.26 -0.58 0.73
C GLY A 65 4.95 0.48 1.58
N SER A 66 5.75 1.35 0.97
CA SER A 66 6.46 2.41 1.68
C SER A 66 5.59 3.64 1.96
N ASN A 67 4.58 3.93 1.17
CA ASN A 67 3.77 5.15 1.29
C ASN A 67 2.40 4.94 1.96
N ALA A 68 1.85 3.74 1.92
CA ALA A 68 0.54 3.47 2.52
C ALA A 68 0.47 3.83 4.03
N PRO A 69 1.50 3.55 4.86
CA PRO A 69 1.47 3.98 6.26
C PRO A 69 1.40 5.49 6.42
N TYR A 70 2.07 6.24 5.56
CA TYR A 70 2.07 7.71 5.59
C TYR A 70 0.71 8.28 5.17
N ILE A 71 0.05 7.65 4.20
CA ILE A 71 -1.31 8.03 3.80
C ILE A 71 -2.29 7.79 4.96
N GLY A 72 -2.17 6.66 5.65
CA GLY A 72 -2.95 6.37 6.86
C GLY A 72 -2.67 7.37 7.98
N LEU A 73 -1.42 7.70 8.23
CA LEU A 73 -1.01 8.70 9.22
C LEU A 73 -1.57 10.09 8.87
N LEU A 74 -1.55 10.47 7.61
CA LEU A 74 -2.15 11.72 7.15
C LEU A 74 -3.64 11.77 7.52
N GLY A 75 -4.36 10.67 7.31
CA GLY A 75 -5.76 10.55 7.71
C GLY A 75 -5.97 10.76 9.21
N THR A 76 -5.11 10.19 10.03
CA THR A 76 -5.14 10.38 11.49
C THR A 76 -4.93 11.84 11.86
N VAL A 77 -3.90 12.47 11.31
CA VAL A 77 -3.58 13.88 11.61
C VAL A 77 -4.77 14.79 11.22
N LEU A 78 -5.32 14.63 10.03
CA LEU A 78 -6.45 15.40 9.56
C LEU A 78 -7.72 15.17 10.41
N GLY A 79 -7.97 13.92 10.78
CA GLY A 79 -9.12 13.57 11.63
C GLY A 79 -9.02 14.16 13.04
N ILE A 80 -7.83 14.13 13.64
CA ILE A 80 -7.58 14.74 14.97
C ILE A 80 -7.70 16.26 14.88
N MET A 81 -7.11 16.89 13.88
CA MET A 81 -7.22 18.33 13.66
C MET A 81 -8.69 18.75 13.56
N LEU A 82 -9.49 18.03 12.80
CA LEU A 82 -10.90 18.33 12.63
C LEU A 82 -11.68 18.15 13.93
N THR A 83 -11.37 17.14 14.71
CA THR A 83 -11.99 16.91 16.04
C THR A 83 -11.71 18.07 16.98
N PHE A 84 -10.46 18.54 17.07
CA PHE A 84 -10.09 19.69 17.89
C PHE A 84 -10.70 20.99 17.38
N TYR A 85 -10.80 21.16 16.08
CA TYR A 85 -11.46 22.33 15.50
C TYR A 85 -12.95 22.41 15.90
N LYS A 86 -13.64 21.28 15.88
CA LYS A 86 -15.03 21.17 16.34
C LYS A 86 -15.16 21.51 17.81
N MET A 87 -14.24 21.01 18.64
CA MET A 87 -14.20 21.33 20.09
C MET A 87 -14.05 22.84 20.33
N GLY A 88 -13.21 23.50 19.55
CA GLY A 88 -12.98 24.94 19.71
C GLY A 88 -14.20 25.78 19.33
N LYS A 89 -15.08 25.28 18.48
CA LYS A 89 -16.31 25.99 18.05
C LYS A 89 -17.52 25.67 18.91
N ASP A 90 -17.60 24.49 19.49
CA ASP A 90 -18.74 24.05 20.28
C ASP A 90 -18.26 23.54 21.62
N THR A 91 -18.36 24.40 22.65
CA THR A 91 -17.96 24.09 24.02
C THR A 91 -18.91 23.10 24.72
N ALA A 92 -20.07 22.80 24.09
CA ALA A 92 -21.07 21.88 24.64
C ALA A 92 -20.91 20.45 24.07
N LEU A 93 -19.82 20.15 23.33
CA LEU A 93 -19.60 18.81 22.82
C LEU A 93 -19.40 17.80 23.95
N ASP A 94 -20.15 16.70 23.85
CA ASP A 94 -20.03 15.56 24.75
C ASP A 94 -18.68 14.86 24.55
N THR A 95 -18.08 14.40 25.64
CA THR A 95 -16.84 13.62 25.64
C THR A 95 -16.95 12.39 24.71
N GLY A 96 -18.11 11.75 24.64
CA GLY A 96 -18.36 10.62 23.76
C GLY A 96 -18.18 10.94 22.28
N VAL A 97 -18.62 12.11 21.84
CA VAL A 97 -18.45 12.58 20.45
C VAL A 97 -16.96 12.78 20.13
N ILE A 98 -16.21 13.35 21.07
CA ILE A 98 -14.77 13.58 20.91
C ILE A 98 -14.02 12.25 20.81
N MET A 99 -14.29 11.31 21.70
CA MET A 99 -13.65 9.98 21.71
C MET A 99 -13.98 9.21 20.43
N SER A 100 -15.21 9.30 19.94
CA SER A 100 -15.63 8.71 18.68
C SER A 100 -14.86 9.29 17.49
N GLY A 101 -14.69 10.61 17.44
CA GLY A 101 -13.92 11.30 16.40
C GLY A 101 -12.46 10.87 16.37
N LEU A 102 -11.84 10.75 17.55
CA LEU A 102 -10.45 10.27 17.67
C LEU A 102 -10.31 8.80 17.24
N ALA A 103 -11.26 7.96 17.62
CA ALA A 103 -11.26 6.55 17.25
C ALA A 103 -11.38 6.38 15.71
N LEU A 104 -12.23 7.18 15.06
CA LEU A 104 -12.35 7.17 13.60
C LEU A 104 -11.07 7.62 12.91
N ALA A 105 -10.38 8.63 13.46
CA ALA A 105 -9.11 9.08 12.92
C ALA A 105 -8.05 7.96 12.95
N LEU A 106 -7.96 7.23 14.05
CA LEU A 106 -7.03 6.11 14.20
C LEU A 106 -7.30 4.97 13.21
N LYS A 107 -8.55 4.80 12.79
CA LYS A 107 -8.95 3.80 11.80
C LYS A 107 -8.18 3.95 10.47
N ALA A 108 -7.95 5.17 10.01
CA ALA A 108 -7.19 5.42 8.79
C ALA A 108 -5.76 4.90 8.86
N THR A 109 -5.08 5.11 10.00
CA THR A 109 -3.73 4.55 10.22
C THR A 109 -3.76 3.02 10.22
N ALA A 110 -4.72 2.40 10.90
CA ALA A 110 -4.85 0.96 10.94
C ALA A 110 -5.01 0.36 9.52
N VAL A 111 -5.88 0.95 8.70
CA VAL A 111 -6.07 0.53 7.30
C VAL A 111 -4.78 0.71 6.49
N GLY A 112 -4.10 1.85 6.63
CA GLY A 112 -2.83 2.11 5.96
C GLY A 112 -1.75 1.09 6.30
N LEU A 113 -1.65 0.69 7.57
CA LEU A 113 -0.70 -0.33 8.01
C LEU A 113 -1.03 -1.72 7.45
N VAL A 114 -2.30 -2.09 7.39
CA VAL A 114 -2.71 -3.38 6.79
C VAL A 114 -2.36 -3.41 5.30
N VAL A 115 -2.65 -2.34 4.56
CA VAL A 115 -2.30 -2.23 3.13
C VAL A 115 -0.78 -2.33 2.95
N ALA A 116 -0.01 -1.65 3.79
CA ALA A 116 1.45 -1.69 3.76
C ALA A 116 1.99 -3.11 4.02
N LEU A 117 1.44 -3.81 5.00
CA LEU A 117 1.85 -5.19 5.31
C LEU A 117 1.61 -6.13 4.12
N ILE A 118 0.44 -6.05 3.49
CA ILE A 118 0.12 -6.84 2.31
C ILE A 118 1.11 -6.54 1.17
N ALA A 119 1.37 -5.26 0.91
CA ALA A 119 2.29 -4.84 -0.14
C ALA A 119 3.72 -5.33 0.12
N VAL A 120 4.22 -5.19 1.34
CA VAL A 120 5.58 -5.62 1.72
C VAL A 120 5.74 -7.14 1.59
N VAL A 121 4.76 -7.92 2.04
CA VAL A 121 4.79 -9.38 1.91
C VAL A 121 4.80 -9.79 0.43
N CYS A 122 3.92 -9.21 -0.39
CA CYS A 122 3.89 -9.47 -1.83
C CYS A 122 5.21 -9.10 -2.51
N TYR A 123 5.76 -7.93 -2.18
CA TYR A 123 7.02 -7.45 -2.73
C TYR A 123 8.18 -8.39 -2.39
N ASN A 124 8.32 -8.76 -1.13
CA ASN A 124 9.40 -9.64 -0.67
C ASN A 124 9.31 -11.02 -1.32
N ALA A 125 8.11 -11.58 -1.43
CA ALA A 125 7.91 -12.87 -2.10
C ALA A 125 8.30 -12.82 -3.58
N LEU A 126 7.89 -11.77 -4.30
CA LEU A 126 8.19 -11.60 -5.71
C LEU A 126 9.68 -11.34 -5.96
N VAL A 127 10.31 -10.50 -5.13
CA VAL A 127 11.76 -10.22 -5.23
C VAL A 127 12.57 -11.47 -4.98
N ARG A 128 12.21 -12.27 -3.98
CA ARG A 128 12.89 -13.54 -3.71
C ARG A 128 12.77 -14.51 -4.91
N LYS A 129 11.56 -14.62 -5.47
CA LYS A 129 11.34 -15.48 -6.64
C LYS A 129 12.13 -15.01 -7.85
N ALA A 130 12.17 -13.70 -8.10
CA ALA A 130 12.97 -13.12 -9.18
C ALA A 130 14.47 -13.41 -8.98
N LYS A 131 14.98 -13.27 -7.76
CA LYS A 131 16.39 -13.61 -7.45
C LYS A 131 16.71 -15.06 -7.71
N VAL A 132 15.85 -15.99 -7.30
CA VAL A 132 16.03 -17.41 -7.53
C VAL A 132 16.08 -17.71 -9.03
N MET A 133 15.20 -17.09 -9.81
CA MET A 133 15.20 -17.26 -11.26
C MET A 133 16.46 -16.71 -11.91
N MET A 134 16.99 -15.58 -11.45
CA MET A 134 18.25 -15.01 -11.94
C MET A 134 19.44 -15.93 -11.63
N ILE A 135 19.50 -16.45 -10.42
CA ILE A 135 20.56 -17.38 -10.01
C ILE A 135 20.46 -18.68 -10.84
N GLN A 136 19.27 -19.19 -11.05
CA GLN A 136 19.07 -20.39 -11.88
C GLN A 136 19.57 -20.17 -13.31
N TRP A 137 19.27 -18.99 -13.89
CA TRP A 137 19.78 -18.61 -15.20
C TRP A 137 21.31 -18.58 -15.24
N GLU A 138 21.94 -17.99 -14.21
CA GLU A 138 23.42 -17.98 -14.11
C GLU A 138 24.01 -19.40 -14.05
N ILE A 139 23.41 -20.28 -13.27
CA ILE A 139 23.84 -21.67 -13.17
C ILE A 139 23.73 -22.36 -14.52
N ASP A 140 22.63 -22.20 -15.21
CA ASP A 140 22.36 -22.85 -16.50
C ASP A 140 23.28 -22.33 -17.61
N HIS A 141 23.75 -21.09 -17.52
CA HIS A 141 24.64 -20.45 -18.52
C HIS A 141 26.12 -20.42 -18.11
N ALA A 142 26.47 -20.86 -16.90
CA ALA A 142 27.85 -20.91 -16.43
C ALA A 142 28.62 -22.15 -16.92
N GLY A 143 27.91 -23.09 -17.52
CA GLY A 143 28.51 -24.24 -18.18
C GLY A 143 28.61 -24.04 -19.68
#